data_f77b661e6bb433e0e61dcae048f7e990
#
_entry.id   f77b661e6bb433e0e61dcae048f7e990
#
_cell.length_a   1.000
_cell.length_b   1.000
_cell.length_c   1.000
_cell.angle_alpha   90.00
_cell.angle_beta   90.00
_cell.angle_gamma   90.00
#
_symmetry.space_group_name_H-M   'P 1'
#
loop_
_entity.id
_entity.type
_entity.pdbx_description
1 polymer ?
#
loop_
_entity_poly.entity_id
_entity_poly.type
_entity_poly.pdbx_seq_one_letter_code
_entity_poly.pdbx_strand_id
1 'polypeptide(L)'
;VKLLQGEGGNAASIGSVFGDTILAPRAGRPIAPKGAAQKKYVDLVRGNDIVFSIGPAGTGKTYLAMALAVRALLDKQIRRIILTRPAVEAGESLGFLPGTLEEKIDPYLRPLFDALGDMIELDKLQRLMADKIIEVAPLAFLRGRTLNDAFIVLDEAQNTTPAQMKMFLTRMGYGARMVITGDPTQTDLPPGQRSGLRDALGLIDGIRGIGLIEFSDADVVRHPLVAALIRAYDARDRTRNEASEARRPREEDRAHEDTRGTPPDADAR
;
A
#
# COMPACT_ATOMS: atom_id res chain seq x y z
N VAL A 1 -5.03 7.01 25.74
CA VAL A 1 -5.24 6.22 26.98
C VAL A 1 -5.61 4.76 26.66
N LYS A 2 -4.95 4.15 25.62
CA LYS A 2 -5.16 2.73 25.27
C LYS A 2 -3.84 1.96 25.10
N LEU A 3 -2.74 2.41 25.71
CA LEU A 3 -1.41 1.78 25.62
C LEU A 3 -1.01 0.93 26.85
N LEU A 4 -1.95 0.62 27.74
CA LEU A 4 -1.61 -0.03 29.02
C LEU A 4 -2.14 -1.47 29.18
N GLN A 5 -2.57 -2.17 28.13
CA GLN A 5 -2.90 -3.59 28.26
C GLN A 5 -2.36 -4.37 27.05
N GLY A 6 -1.15 -4.81 27.14
CA GLY A 6 -0.49 -5.77 26.25
C GLY A 6 0.78 -6.25 26.93
N GLU A 7 0.74 -7.44 27.50
CA GLU A 7 1.81 -8.06 28.28
C GLU A 7 3.08 -8.32 27.45
N GLY A 8 4.24 -8.00 28.04
CA GLY A 8 5.51 -8.70 27.80
C GLY A 8 6.28 -8.38 26.53
N GLY A 9 6.67 -7.12 26.30
CA GLY A 9 7.70 -6.77 25.33
C GLY A 9 8.08 -5.32 25.50
N ASN A 10 9.32 -5.06 25.85
CA ASN A 10 10.02 -3.79 26.01
C ASN A 10 9.15 -2.55 25.70
N ALA A 11 8.53 -2.01 26.75
CA ALA A 11 7.72 -0.80 26.65
C ALA A 11 8.63 0.36 26.25
N ALA A 12 8.73 0.63 24.95
CA ALA A 12 9.28 1.88 24.48
C ALA A 12 8.52 2.99 25.21
N SER A 13 9.19 3.82 26.00
CA SER A 13 8.54 4.88 26.75
C SER A 13 7.74 5.74 25.78
N ILE A 14 6.54 6.16 26.17
CA ILE A 14 5.67 7.04 25.35
C ILE A 14 6.49 8.22 24.78
N GLY A 15 7.43 8.77 25.55
CA GLY A 15 8.35 9.82 25.11
C GLY A 15 9.28 9.41 23.95
N SER A 16 9.68 8.14 23.84
CA SER A 16 10.56 7.69 22.75
C SER A 16 9.81 7.48 21.43
N VAL A 17 8.51 7.19 21.47
CA VAL A 17 7.67 7.06 20.26
C VAL A 17 7.36 8.43 19.66
N PHE A 18 7.02 9.42 20.48
CA PHE A 18 6.64 10.76 20.02
C PHE A 18 7.83 11.73 19.84
N GLY A 19 9.00 11.39 20.38
CA GLY A 19 10.23 12.20 20.24
C GLY A 19 11.02 11.94 18.96
N ASP A 20 10.67 10.90 18.17
CA ASP A 20 11.40 10.53 16.94
C ASP A 20 10.88 11.33 15.74
N THR A 21 11.25 12.61 15.67
CA THR A 21 10.92 13.44 14.51
C THR A 21 11.73 13.00 13.30
N ILE A 22 11.06 12.49 12.28
CA ILE A 22 11.66 12.09 10.99
C ILE A 22 12.03 13.33 10.19
N LEU A 23 11.07 14.23 10.04
CA LEU A 23 11.21 15.44 9.22
C LEU A 23 10.45 16.60 9.88
N ALA A 24 11.06 17.78 9.91
CA ALA A 24 10.44 19.03 10.33
C ALA A 24 10.40 19.98 9.11
N PRO A 25 9.29 20.01 8.35
CA PRO A 25 9.13 20.98 7.26
C PRO A 25 9.15 22.40 7.79
N ARG A 26 9.61 23.38 6.99
CA ARG A 26 9.58 24.81 7.39
C ARG A 26 8.16 25.33 7.60
N ALA A 27 7.25 24.93 6.72
CA ALA A 27 5.83 25.24 6.83
C ALA A 27 5.09 23.91 7.06
N GLY A 28 4.61 23.67 8.28
CA GLY A 28 3.86 22.44 8.56
C GLY A 28 4.18 21.82 9.92
N ARG A 29 3.49 20.72 10.21
CA ARG A 29 3.70 19.96 11.45
C ARG A 29 4.88 19.01 11.29
N PRO A 30 5.69 18.79 12.34
CA PRO A 30 6.70 17.76 12.33
C PRO A 30 6.10 16.39 12.00
N ILE A 31 6.80 15.65 11.13
CA ILE A 31 6.43 14.29 10.76
C ILE A 31 7.15 13.33 11.69
N ALA A 32 6.38 12.60 12.47
CA ALA A 32 6.84 11.62 13.45
C ALA A 32 5.90 10.42 13.47
N PRO A 33 6.36 9.24 13.94
CA PRO A 33 5.49 8.11 14.18
C PRO A 33 4.37 8.48 15.16
N LYS A 34 3.14 8.08 14.85
CA LYS A 34 1.95 8.32 15.68
C LYS A 34 1.55 7.11 16.52
N GLY A 35 2.27 5.99 16.39
CA GLY A 35 2.03 4.75 17.12
C GLY A 35 3.22 3.81 17.09
N ALA A 36 3.15 2.73 17.87
CA ALA A 36 4.23 1.78 18.01
C ALA A 36 4.57 1.05 16.69
N ALA A 37 3.55 0.68 15.91
CA ALA A 37 3.77 0.05 14.61
C ALA A 37 4.49 1.00 13.63
N GLN A 38 4.10 2.28 13.57
CA GLN A 38 4.80 3.27 12.77
C GLN A 38 6.24 3.49 13.23
N LYS A 39 6.50 3.48 14.56
CA LYS A 39 7.87 3.57 15.09
C LYS A 39 8.70 2.37 14.67
N LYS A 40 8.18 1.15 14.81
CA LYS A 40 8.84 -0.07 14.35
C LYS A 40 9.15 -0.03 12.85
N TYR A 41 8.20 0.48 12.05
CA TYR A 41 8.40 0.67 10.62
C TYR A 41 9.57 1.61 10.31
N VAL A 42 9.60 2.76 10.95
CA VAL A 42 10.69 3.75 10.80
C VAL A 42 12.04 3.12 11.14
N ASP A 43 12.11 2.35 12.24
CA ASP A 43 13.34 1.68 12.67
C ASP A 43 13.77 0.59 11.66
N LEU A 44 12.81 -0.18 11.12
CA LEU A 44 13.08 -1.16 10.07
C LEU A 44 13.65 -0.52 8.81
N VAL A 45 13.07 0.61 8.36
CA VAL A 45 13.57 1.32 7.18
C VAL A 45 14.96 1.90 7.40
N ARG A 46 15.28 2.32 8.62
CA ARG A 46 16.63 2.80 8.95
C ARG A 46 17.67 1.68 8.98
N GLY A 47 17.27 0.47 9.36
CA GLY A 47 18.16 -0.67 9.61
C GLY A 47 18.28 -1.68 8.46
N ASN A 48 17.50 -1.56 7.39
CA ASN A 48 17.48 -2.52 6.28
C ASN A 48 17.62 -1.83 4.93
N ASP A 49 18.10 -2.57 3.96
CA ASP A 49 18.25 -2.10 2.58
C ASP A 49 16.94 -2.16 1.81
N ILE A 50 16.12 -3.17 2.08
CA ILE A 50 14.79 -3.35 1.49
C ILE A 50 13.77 -3.52 2.62
N VAL A 51 12.65 -2.80 2.56
CA VAL A 51 11.56 -2.97 3.52
C VAL A 51 10.23 -3.11 2.80
N PHE A 52 9.53 -4.20 3.12
CA PHE A 52 8.15 -4.40 2.74
C PHE A 52 7.24 -3.91 3.87
N SER A 53 6.35 -3.02 3.55
CA SER A 53 5.38 -2.41 4.48
C SER A 53 3.98 -2.66 3.95
N ILE A 54 3.28 -3.61 4.53
CA ILE A 54 1.98 -4.08 4.05
C ILE A 54 0.86 -3.79 5.05
N GLY A 55 -0.37 -3.77 4.57
CA GLY A 55 -1.57 -3.58 5.38
C GLY A 55 -2.51 -2.48 4.87
N PRO A 56 -3.59 -2.19 5.61
CA PRO A 56 -4.68 -1.35 5.13
C PRO A 56 -4.28 0.09 4.84
N ALA A 57 -5.06 0.74 3.97
CA ALA A 57 -4.89 2.16 3.65
C ALA A 57 -5.05 3.05 4.89
N GLY A 58 -4.34 4.20 4.91
CA GLY A 58 -4.41 5.15 6.03
C GLY A 58 -3.52 4.83 7.22
N THR A 59 -2.65 3.81 7.17
CA THR A 59 -1.66 3.51 8.21
C THR A 59 -0.38 4.35 8.08
N GLY A 60 -0.25 5.16 7.03
CA GLY A 60 0.87 6.07 6.83
C GLY A 60 2.10 5.45 6.16
N LYS A 61 2.01 4.25 5.61
CA LYS A 61 3.13 3.52 4.97
C LYS A 61 3.91 4.37 3.97
N THR A 62 3.23 4.82 2.93
CA THR A 62 3.81 5.60 1.85
C THR A 62 4.30 6.96 2.34
N TYR A 63 3.49 7.64 3.15
CA TYR A 63 3.82 8.96 3.70
C TYR A 63 5.10 8.95 4.54
N LEU A 64 5.24 7.98 5.45
CA LEU A 64 6.45 7.83 6.28
C LEU A 64 7.67 7.39 5.47
N ALA A 65 7.50 6.51 4.46
CA ALA A 65 8.58 6.16 3.54
C ALA A 65 9.13 7.39 2.80
N MET A 66 8.23 8.25 2.31
CA MET A 66 8.61 9.48 1.63
C MET A 66 9.29 10.48 2.58
N ALA A 67 8.80 10.63 3.80
CA ALA A 67 9.45 11.47 4.80
C ALA A 67 10.87 11.00 5.14
N LEU A 68 11.07 9.68 5.24
CA LEU A 68 12.40 9.08 5.44
C LEU A 68 13.32 9.28 4.24
N ALA A 69 12.77 9.19 3.01
CA ALA A 69 13.53 9.46 1.79
C ALA A 69 13.98 10.92 1.73
N VAL A 70 13.09 11.88 2.02
CA VAL A 70 13.42 13.31 2.08
C VAL A 70 14.47 13.57 3.17
N ARG A 71 14.34 12.95 4.34
CA ARG A 71 15.33 13.06 5.42
C ARG A 71 16.68 12.53 4.97
N ALA A 72 16.75 11.36 4.36
CA ALA A 72 17.99 10.77 3.86
C ALA A 72 18.66 11.63 2.79
N LEU A 73 17.87 12.31 1.93
CA LEU A 73 18.37 13.26 0.94
C LEU A 73 18.97 14.51 1.61
N LEU A 74 18.29 15.08 2.60
CA LEU A 74 18.77 16.24 3.36
C LEU A 74 20.05 15.93 4.13
N ASP A 75 20.16 14.72 4.67
CA ASP A 75 21.35 14.23 5.39
C ASP A 75 22.47 13.77 4.43
N LYS A 76 22.28 13.90 3.11
CA LYS A 76 23.23 13.48 2.07
C LYS A 76 23.61 12.00 2.11
N GLN A 77 22.77 11.15 2.67
CA GLN A 77 22.93 9.69 2.68
C GLN A 77 22.66 9.08 1.31
N ILE A 78 21.86 9.76 0.50
CA ILE A 78 21.50 9.38 -0.86
C ILE A 78 21.64 10.61 -1.78
N ARG A 79 21.67 10.35 -3.10
CA ARG A 79 21.76 11.41 -4.13
C ARG A 79 20.42 11.72 -4.76
N ARG A 80 19.47 10.78 -4.75
CA ARG A 80 18.17 10.94 -5.40
C ARG A 80 17.07 10.12 -4.73
N ILE A 81 15.84 10.60 -4.92
CA ILE A 81 14.61 9.92 -4.52
C ILE A 81 13.89 9.50 -5.79
N ILE A 82 13.40 8.27 -5.83
CA ILE A 82 12.59 7.74 -6.92
C ILE A 82 11.29 7.20 -6.31
N LEU A 83 10.18 7.83 -6.69
CA LEU A 83 8.85 7.42 -6.30
C LEU A 83 8.15 6.80 -7.50
N THR A 84 7.63 5.60 -7.32
CA THR A 84 7.01 4.88 -8.43
C THR A 84 5.74 4.17 -8.01
N ARG A 85 4.84 4.04 -8.95
CA ARG A 85 3.59 3.28 -8.85
C ARG A 85 3.42 2.39 -10.08
N PRO A 86 2.81 1.20 -9.97
CA PRO A 86 2.30 0.49 -11.13
C PRO A 86 1.19 1.35 -11.77
N ALA A 87 1.25 1.52 -13.09
CA ALA A 87 0.11 2.04 -13.81
C ALA A 87 -0.88 0.88 -13.98
N VAL A 88 -1.98 0.90 -13.24
CA VAL A 88 -3.07 -0.07 -13.35
C VAL A 88 -4.24 0.65 -14.00
N GLU A 89 -4.76 0.07 -15.05
CA GLU A 89 -6.00 0.52 -15.67
C GLU A 89 -7.17 0.06 -14.78
N ALA A 90 -7.58 0.92 -13.85
CA ALA A 90 -8.78 0.68 -13.05
C ALA A 90 -10.04 0.86 -13.92
N GLY A 91 -10.40 -0.19 -14.67
CA GLY A 91 -11.65 -0.23 -15.46
C GLY A 91 -11.69 0.59 -16.75
N GLU A 92 -10.81 1.57 -16.93
CA GLU A 92 -10.65 2.34 -18.17
C GLU A 92 -9.23 2.11 -18.70
N SER A 93 -9.11 1.51 -19.88
CA SER A 93 -7.78 1.34 -20.49
C SER A 93 -7.18 2.70 -20.80
N LEU A 94 -5.92 2.93 -20.40
CA LEU A 94 -5.16 4.16 -20.67
C LEU A 94 -5.24 4.59 -22.15
N GLY A 95 -5.56 3.66 -23.04
CA GLY A 95 -5.78 3.92 -24.45
C GLY A 95 -7.01 4.78 -24.76
N PHE A 96 -8.04 4.82 -23.92
CA PHE A 96 -9.28 5.58 -24.15
C PHE A 96 -9.25 7.01 -23.59
N LEU A 97 -8.31 7.33 -22.71
CA LEU A 97 -8.18 8.70 -22.20
C LEU A 97 -7.54 9.60 -23.28
N PRO A 98 -8.09 10.79 -23.55
CA PRO A 98 -7.44 11.78 -24.44
C PRO A 98 -6.18 12.34 -23.79
N GLY A 99 -5.19 12.72 -24.59
CA GLY A 99 -3.96 13.35 -24.13
C GLY A 99 -2.70 12.48 -24.28
N THR A 100 -1.56 13.06 -23.91
CA THR A 100 -0.26 12.39 -23.91
C THR A 100 -0.20 11.28 -22.86
N LEU A 101 0.77 10.37 -22.96
CA LEU A 101 0.98 9.31 -21.95
C LEU A 101 1.21 9.92 -20.56
N GLU A 102 1.94 11.04 -20.48
CA GLU A 102 2.22 11.75 -19.23
C GLU A 102 0.93 12.28 -18.60
N GLU A 103 0.07 12.93 -19.37
CA GLU A 103 -1.23 13.43 -18.90
C GLU A 103 -2.16 12.32 -18.41
N LYS A 104 -2.10 11.15 -19.02
CA LYS A 104 -2.89 9.97 -18.62
C LYS A 104 -2.42 9.33 -17.31
N ILE A 105 -1.13 9.43 -17.01
CA ILE A 105 -0.52 8.83 -15.83
C ILE A 105 -0.52 9.79 -14.64
N ASP A 106 -0.58 11.11 -14.87
CA ASP A 106 -0.54 12.15 -13.84
C ASP A 106 -1.55 11.92 -12.69
N PRO A 107 -2.82 11.55 -12.93
CA PRO A 107 -3.78 11.31 -11.85
C PRO A 107 -3.33 10.22 -10.86
N TYR A 108 -2.66 9.18 -11.34
CA TYR A 108 -2.16 8.07 -10.50
C TYR A 108 -0.95 8.46 -9.65
N LEU A 109 -0.18 9.44 -10.12
CA LEU A 109 1.01 9.92 -9.42
C LEU A 109 0.73 11.13 -8.51
N ARG A 110 -0.40 11.80 -8.70
CA ARG A 110 -0.79 13.00 -7.94
C ARG A 110 -0.69 12.84 -6.42
N PRO A 111 -1.14 11.72 -5.79
CA PRO A 111 -0.99 11.54 -4.35
C PRO A 111 0.47 11.58 -3.86
N LEU A 112 1.42 11.17 -4.70
CA LEU A 112 2.85 11.25 -4.37
C LEU A 112 3.35 12.71 -4.46
N PHE A 113 2.88 13.48 -5.43
CA PHE A 113 3.21 14.91 -5.53
C PHE A 113 2.63 15.71 -4.36
N ASP A 114 1.38 15.42 -3.97
CA ASP A 114 0.73 16.08 -2.84
C ASP A 114 1.50 15.82 -1.53
N ALA A 115 1.89 14.57 -1.29
CA ALA A 115 2.68 14.21 -0.13
C ALA A 115 4.08 14.85 -0.14
N LEU A 116 4.74 15.01 -1.29
CA LEU A 116 6.00 15.76 -1.40
C LEU A 116 5.80 17.25 -1.09
N GLY A 117 4.69 17.83 -1.52
CA GLY A 117 4.33 19.22 -1.24
C GLY A 117 4.14 19.52 0.26
N ASP A 118 3.68 18.52 1.05
CA ASP A 118 3.63 18.62 2.50
C ASP A 118 5.03 18.64 3.16
N MET A 119 6.04 18.10 2.49
CA MET A 119 7.38 17.87 3.05
C MET A 119 8.42 18.88 2.58
N ILE A 120 8.26 19.42 1.38
CA ILE A 120 9.22 20.28 0.70
C ILE A 120 8.49 21.50 0.15
N GLU A 121 9.05 22.68 0.33
CA GLU A 121 8.53 23.93 -0.27
C GLU A 121 8.44 23.79 -1.80
N LEU A 122 7.37 24.29 -2.40
CA LEU A 122 7.02 24.07 -3.80
C LEU A 122 8.15 24.46 -4.77
N ASP A 123 8.74 25.65 -4.59
CA ASP A 123 9.84 26.14 -5.46
C ASP A 123 11.08 25.22 -5.38
N LYS A 124 11.36 24.70 -4.18
CA LYS A 124 12.46 23.76 -3.96
C LYS A 124 12.15 22.41 -4.58
N LEU A 125 10.92 21.92 -4.42
CA LEU A 125 10.47 20.66 -5.03
C LEU A 125 10.58 20.72 -6.55
N GLN A 126 10.12 21.79 -7.19
CA GLN A 126 10.23 21.98 -8.64
C GLN A 126 11.67 21.94 -9.14
N ARG A 127 12.60 22.60 -8.43
CA ARG A 127 14.05 22.54 -8.76
C ARG A 127 14.61 21.14 -8.62
N LEU A 128 14.31 20.44 -7.50
CA LEU A 128 14.78 19.08 -7.28
C LEU A 128 14.25 18.10 -8.33
N MET A 129 13.04 18.33 -8.84
CA MET A 129 12.47 17.54 -9.94
C MET A 129 13.10 17.89 -11.29
N ALA A 130 13.31 19.16 -11.58
CA ALA A 130 13.98 19.61 -12.81
C ALA A 130 15.42 19.04 -12.90
N ASP A 131 16.12 19.00 -11.77
CA ASP A 131 17.47 18.42 -11.64
C ASP A 131 17.48 16.88 -11.56
N LYS A 132 16.30 16.23 -11.63
CA LYS A 132 16.12 14.77 -11.49
C LYS A 132 16.69 14.19 -10.18
N ILE A 133 16.77 15.03 -9.14
CA ILE A 133 17.10 14.60 -7.78
C ILE A 133 15.88 13.92 -7.14
N ILE A 134 14.68 14.41 -7.42
CA ILE A 134 13.41 13.74 -7.10
C ILE A 134 12.74 13.38 -8.43
N GLU A 135 12.43 12.12 -8.61
CA GLU A 135 11.75 11.59 -9.78
C GLU A 135 10.46 10.87 -9.33
N VAL A 136 9.35 11.22 -9.94
CA VAL A 136 8.08 10.53 -9.78
C VAL A 136 7.71 9.94 -11.14
N ALA A 137 7.68 8.62 -11.24
CA ALA A 137 7.54 7.95 -12.54
C ALA A 137 6.75 6.63 -12.43
N PRO A 138 6.05 6.23 -13.49
CA PRO A 138 5.47 4.90 -13.57
C PRO A 138 6.52 3.82 -13.45
N LEU A 139 6.16 2.69 -12.84
CA LEU A 139 7.06 1.56 -12.64
C LEU A 139 7.76 1.08 -13.94
N ALA A 140 7.06 1.12 -15.05
CA ALA A 140 7.59 0.71 -16.36
C ALA A 140 8.84 1.50 -16.78
N PHE A 141 8.97 2.77 -16.36
CA PHE A 141 10.09 3.65 -16.72
C PHE A 141 11.39 3.33 -15.96
N LEU A 142 11.32 2.42 -14.99
CA LEU A 142 12.51 1.93 -14.29
C LEU A 142 13.20 0.78 -15.01
N ARG A 143 12.58 0.21 -16.05
CA ARG A 143 13.15 -0.91 -16.79
C ARG A 143 14.51 -0.58 -17.40
N GLY A 144 15.48 -1.48 -17.20
CA GLY A 144 16.84 -1.32 -17.75
C GLY A 144 17.74 -0.35 -16.97
N ARG A 145 17.25 0.27 -15.89
CA ARG A 145 18.02 1.19 -15.05
C ARG A 145 18.69 0.45 -13.90
N THR A 146 19.81 0.97 -13.42
CA THR A 146 20.40 0.61 -12.12
C THR A 146 20.41 1.87 -11.24
N LEU A 147 19.84 1.77 -10.06
CA LEU A 147 19.54 2.91 -9.19
C LEU A 147 20.51 2.92 -8.02
N ASN A 148 21.70 3.50 -8.24
CA ASN A 148 22.72 3.67 -7.21
C ASN A 148 22.45 4.92 -6.36
N ASP A 149 22.86 4.89 -5.09
CA ASP A 149 22.77 6.01 -4.15
C ASP A 149 21.37 6.63 -4.12
N ALA A 150 20.33 5.79 -4.17
CA ALA A 150 18.94 6.22 -4.30
C ALA A 150 18.05 5.67 -3.19
N PHE A 151 17.06 6.46 -2.77
CA PHE A 151 15.94 5.97 -1.99
C PHE A 151 14.75 5.77 -2.92
N ILE A 152 14.28 4.54 -3.01
CA ILE A 152 13.28 4.14 -3.99
C ILE A 152 12.03 3.69 -3.23
N VAL A 153 10.88 4.28 -3.56
CA VAL A 153 9.57 3.89 -2.99
C VAL A 153 8.70 3.34 -4.10
N LEU A 154 8.27 2.09 -3.96
CA LEU A 154 7.20 1.51 -4.78
C LEU A 154 5.92 1.54 -3.97
N ASP A 155 4.99 2.35 -4.41
CA ASP A 155 3.65 2.45 -3.80
C ASP A 155 2.62 1.62 -4.59
N GLU A 156 1.54 1.19 -3.93
CA GLU A 156 0.49 0.32 -4.46
C GLU A 156 1.03 -0.98 -5.11
N ALA A 157 2.03 -1.57 -4.45
CA ALA A 157 2.78 -2.71 -4.97
C ALA A 157 1.92 -3.97 -5.19
N GLN A 158 0.74 -4.10 -4.56
CA GLN A 158 -0.21 -5.19 -4.80
C GLN A 158 -0.69 -5.24 -6.25
N ASN A 159 -0.60 -4.10 -6.94
CA ASN A 159 -1.00 -3.94 -8.34
C ASN A 159 0.13 -4.25 -9.33
N THR A 160 1.25 -4.79 -8.88
CA THR A 160 2.31 -5.33 -9.75
C THR A 160 2.04 -6.78 -10.12
N THR A 161 2.48 -7.18 -11.30
CA THR A 161 2.64 -8.61 -11.64
C THR A 161 3.94 -9.17 -11.07
N PRO A 162 4.12 -10.49 -10.94
CA PRO A 162 5.41 -11.09 -10.51
C PRO A 162 6.59 -10.64 -11.38
N ALA A 163 6.39 -10.51 -12.68
CA ALA A 163 7.43 -10.04 -13.60
C ALA A 163 7.82 -8.57 -13.35
N GLN A 164 6.85 -7.70 -13.06
CA GLN A 164 7.08 -6.30 -12.71
C GLN A 164 7.77 -6.17 -11.35
N MET A 165 7.36 -6.91 -10.34
CA MET A 165 7.99 -6.93 -9.02
C MET A 165 9.44 -7.40 -9.11
N LYS A 166 9.71 -8.50 -9.82
CA LYS A 166 11.06 -8.97 -10.08
C LYS A 166 11.90 -7.92 -10.82
N MET A 167 11.31 -7.32 -11.87
CA MET A 167 11.97 -6.23 -12.60
C MET A 167 12.34 -5.09 -11.68
N PHE A 168 11.43 -4.65 -10.79
CA PHE A 168 11.65 -3.57 -9.84
C PHE A 168 12.76 -3.89 -8.84
N LEU A 169 12.67 -5.01 -8.13
CA LEU A 169 13.65 -5.40 -7.12
C LEU A 169 15.08 -5.49 -7.68
N THR A 170 15.21 -5.91 -8.95
CA THR A 170 16.50 -5.98 -9.64
C THR A 170 17.03 -4.61 -10.12
N ARG A 171 16.34 -3.51 -9.85
CA ARG A 171 16.85 -2.13 -10.13
C ARG A 171 17.76 -1.62 -9.01
N MET A 172 17.78 -2.28 -7.87
CA MET A 172 18.60 -1.90 -6.73
C MET A 172 20.07 -1.86 -7.10
N GLY A 173 20.70 -0.71 -6.91
CA GLY A 173 22.13 -0.52 -7.07
C GLY A 173 22.84 -0.35 -5.73
N TYR A 174 24.14 -0.11 -5.77
CA TYR A 174 24.94 0.14 -4.59
C TYR A 174 24.49 1.42 -3.87
N GLY A 175 24.49 1.39 -2.54
CA GLY A 175 24.06 2.54 -1.72
C GLY A 175 22.58 2.89 -1.84
N ALA A 176 21.77 2.03 -2.49
CA ALA A 176 20.34 2.25 -2.60
C ALA A 176 19.59 1.64 -1.42
N ARG A 177 18.41 2.22 -1.14
CA ARG A 177 17.41 1.72 -0.21
C ARG A 177 16.06 1.64 -0.90
N MET A 178 15.34 0.54 -0.68
CA MET A 178 14.01 0.34 -1.26
C MET A 178 12.95 0.18 -0.18
N VAL A 179 11.82 0.84 -0.37
CA VAL A 179 10.62 0.62 0.44
C VAL A 179 9.47 0.26 -0.49
N ILE A 180 8.84 -0.87 -0.22
CA ILE A 180 7.71 -1.39 -0.96
C ILE A 180 6.48 -1.29 -0.08
N THR A 181 5.49 -0.49 -0.50
CA THR A 181 4.23 -0.30 0.23
C THR A 181 3.06 -0.88 -0.55
N GLY A 182 2.11 -1.47 0.14
CA GLY A 182 0.91 -2.01 -0.49
C GLY A 182 -0.05 -2.68 0.49
N ASP A 183 -1.22 -3.02 -0.02
CA ASP A 183 -2.24 -3.79 0.68
C ASP A 183 -2.51 -5.08 -0.10
N PRO A 184 -2.04 -6.25 0.37
CA PRO A 184 -2.25 -7.51 -0.34
C PRO A 184 -3.72 -7.91 -0.51
N THR A 185 -4.65 -7.27 0.24
CA THR A 185 -6.09 -7.56 0.18
C THR A 185 -6.82 -6.76 -0.90
N GLN A 186 -6.23 -5.62 -1.33
CA GLN A 186 -6.84 -4.67 -2.26
C GLN A 186 -6.07 -4.67 -3.60
N THR A 187 -6.37 -5.62 -4.48
CA THR A 187 -5.74 -5.68 -5.81
C THR A 187 -6.71 -5.26 -6.89
N ASP A 188 -6.25 -4.36 -7.78
CA ASP A 188 -6.97 -3.93 -8.98
C ASP A 188 -6.54 -4.70 -10.24
N LEU A 189 -5.71 -5.75 -10.06
CA LEU A 189 -5.31 -6.61 -11.17
C LEU A 189 -6.49 -7.37 -11.75
N PRO A 190 -6.50 -7.65 -13.05
CA PRO A 190 -7.53 -8.46 -13.69
C PRO A 190 -7.73 -9.82 -12.99
N PRO A 191 -8.97 -10.36 -12.99
CA PRO A 191 -9.25 -11.66 -12.40
C PRO A 191 -8.31 -12.74 -12.92
N GLY A 192 -7.76 -13.55 -12.02
CA GLY A 192 -6.81 -14.62 -12.34
C GLY A 192 -5.34 -14.18 -12.45
N GLN A 193 -5.04 -12.89 -12.44
CA GLN A 193 -3.66 -12.41 -12.44
C GLN A 193 -3.09 -12.41 -11.02
N ARG A 194 -1.90 -13.01 -10.87
CA ARG A 194 -1.21 -13.08 -9.56
C ARG A 194 -0.57 -11.75 -9.21
N SER A 195 -0.73 -11.31 -7.97
CA SER A 195 -0.03 -10.14 -7.44
C SER A 195 1.45 -10.43 -7.22
N GLY A 196 2.32 -9.56 -7.77
CA GLY A 196 3.75 -9.60 -7.55
C GLY A 196 4.16 -9.32 -6.11
N LEU A 197 3.38 -8.52 -5.38
CA LEU A 197 3.61 -8.31 -3.95
C LEU A 197 3.42 -9.61 -3.18
N ARG A 198 2.30 -10.33 -3.40
CA ARG A 198 2.06 -11.62 -2.74
C ARG A 198 3.11 -12.67 -3.09
N ASP A 199 3.54 -12.68 -4.35
CA ASP A 199 4.60 -13.59 -4.82
C ASP A 199 5.93 -13.28 -4.11
N ALA A 200 6.33 -12.01 -4.04
CA ALA A 200 7.55 -11.58 -3.37
C ALA A 200 7.54 -11.89 -1.87
N LEU A 201 6.43 -11.66 -1.16
CA LEU A 201 6.30 -11.96 0.27
C LEU A 201 6.57 -13.44 0.60
N GLY A 202 6.27 -14.35 -0.33
CA GLY A 202 6.59 -15.78 -0.18
C GLY A 202 8.07 -16.12 -0.39
N LEU A 203 8.88 -15.19 -0.90
CA LEU A 203 10.28 -15.43 -1.28
C LEU A 203 11.29 -14.72 -0.37
N ILE A 204 10.88 -13.69 0.39
CA ILE A 204 11.80 -12.82 1.12
C ILE A 204 12.20 -13.34 2.50
N ASP A 205 11.53 -14.36 2.99
CA ASP A 205 11.79 -14.92 4.31
C ASP A 205 13.25 -15.38 4.45
N GLY A 206 13.89 -15.01 5.54
CA GLY A 206 15.28 -15.34 5.84
C GLY A 206 16.35 -14.61 5.01
N ILE A 207 15.98 -13.71 4.10
CA ILE A 207 16.97 -12.91 3.36
C ILE A 207 17.48 -11.76 4.23
N ARG A 208 18.78 -11.78 4.54
CA ARG A 208 19.41 -10.72 5.33
C ARG A 208 19.33 -9.36 4.62
N GLY A 209 19.01 -8.29 5.35
CA GLY A 209 18.88 -6.93 4.82
C GLY A 209 17.47 -6.62 4.29
N ILE A 210 16.54 -7.58 4.36
CA ILE A 210 15.13 -7.35 4.05
C ILE A 210 14.32 -7.34 5.34
N GLY A 211 13.56 -6.27 5.54
CA GLY A 211 12.59 -6.12 6.64
C GLY A 211 11.15 -6.24 6.14
N LEU A 212 10.30 -6.81 6.98
CA LEU A 212 8.86 -6.89 6.74
C LEU A 212 8.12 -6.33 7.95
N ILE A 213 7.13 -5.49 7.69
CA ILE A 213 6.17 -5.05 8.68
C ILE A 213 4.75 -5.15 8.12
N GLU A 214 3.86 -5.65 8.94
CA GLU A 214 2.44 -5.74 8.66
C GLU A 214 1.67 -4.80 9.60
N PHE A 215 0.91 -3.88 9.01
CA PHE A 215 -0.01 -2.99 9.70
C PHE A 215 -1.40 -3.61 9.74
N SER A 216 -2.11 -3.34 10.81
CA SER A 216 -3.48 -3.75 11.03
C SER A 216 -4.45 -2.56 10.97
N ASP A 217 -5.76 -2.83 11.00
CA ASP A 217 -6.79 -1.79 11.10
C ASP A 217 -6.65 -0.92 12.37
N ALA A 218 -6.05 -1.47 13.43
CA ALA A 218 -5.78 -0.72 14.67
C ALA A 218 -4.72 0.37 14.49
N ASP A 219 -3.86 0.27 13.45
CA ASP A 219 -2.79 1.20 13.16
C ASP A 219 -3.22 2.34 12.21
N VAL A 220 -4.49 2.32 11.78
CA VAL A 220 -5.03 3.33 10.87
C VAL A 220 -5.12 4.69 11.57
N VAL A 221 -4.46 5.69 10.98
CA VAL A 221 -4.45 7.08 11.46
C VAL A 221 -5.40 7.90 10.59
N ARG A 222 -6.62 8.09 11.07
CA ARG A 222 -7.67 8.84 10.36
C ARG A 222 -8.27 9.93 11.22
N HIS A 223 -8.84 10.92 10.56
CA HIS A 223 -9.66 11.91 11.27
C HIS A 223 -10.83 11.20 11.99
N PRO A 224 -11.15 11.55 13.26
CA PRO A 224 -12.18 10.84 14.03
C PRO A 224 -13.54 10.74 13.33
N LEU A 225 -13.94 11.79 12.60
CA LEU A 225 -15.18 11.79 11.80
C LEU A 225 -15.13 10.80 10.65
N VAL A 226 -13.99 10.67 9.96
CA VAL A 226 -13.82 9.71 8.86
C VAL A 226 -13.88 8.28 9.42
N ALA A 227 -13.25 8.01 10.55
CA ALA A 227 -13.35 6.72 11.23
C ALA A 227 -14.78 6.39 11.67
N ALA A 228 -15.56 7.37 12.11
CA ALA A 228 -16.97 7.20 12.46
C ALA A 228 -17.85 6.91 11.23
N LEU A 229 -17.62 7.62 10.11
CA LEU A 229 -18.33 7.41 8.86
C LEU A 229 -18.08 5.99 8.31
N ILE A 230 -16.81 5.54 8.27
CA ILE A 230 -16.48 4.19 7.78
C ILE A 230 -17.20 3.14 8.61
N ARG A 231 -17.14 3.23 9.95
CA ARG A 231 -17.89 2.29 10.82
C ARG A 231 -19.38 2.27 10.52
N ALA A 232 -19.98 3.42 10.20
CA ALA A 232 -21.40 3.51 9.84
C ALA A 232 -21.70 2.81 8.49
N TYR A 233 -20.83 2.99 7.49
CA TYR A 233 -20.93 2.29 6.22
C TYR A 233 -20.77 0.78 6.37
N ASP A 234 -19.75 0.33 7.09
CA ASP A 234 -19.49 -1.09 7.37
C ASP A 234 -20.65 -1.75 8.09
N ALA A 235 -21.24 -1.08 9.08
CA ALA A 235 -22.42 -1.57 9.80
C ALA A 235 -23.63 -1.75 8.85
N ARG A 236 -23.87 -0.76 7.98
CA ARG A 236 -24.95 -0.82 7.00
C ARG A 236 -24.74 -1.97 6.01
N ASP A 237 -23.53 -2.15 5.53
CA ASP A 237 -23.23 -3.16 4.50
C ASP A 237 -23.30 -4.57 5.10
N ARG A 238 -22.92 -4.78 6.36
CA ARG A 238 -23.16 -6.04 7.11
C ARG A 238 -24.64 -6.35 7.19
N THR A 239 -25.45 -5.39 7.64
CA THR A 239 -26.92 -5.58 7.73
C THR A 239 -27.55 -5.92 6.37
N ARG A 240 -27.06 -5.30 5.30
CA ARG A 240 -27.53 -5.57 3.93
C ARG A 240 -27.13 -6.96 3.44
N ASN A 241 -25.92 -7.41 3.75
CA ASN A 241 -25.44 -8.74 3.36
C ASN A 241 -26.18 -9.83 4.14
N GLU A 242 -26.38 -9.66 5.45
CA GLU A 242 -27.17 -10.57 6.29
C GLU A 242 -28.63 -10.67 5.80
N ALA A 243 -29.24 -9.54 5.42
CA ALA A 243 -30.59 -9.52 4.85
C ALA A 243 -30.65 -10.18 3.46
N SER A 244 -29.57 -10.11 2.67
CA SER A 244 -29.46 -10.76 1.36
C SER A 244 -29.27 -12.26 1.50
N GLU A 245 -28.45 -12.71 2.44
CA GLU A 245 -28.26 -14.14 2.76
C GLU A 245 -29.52 -14.78 3.31
N ALA A 246 -30.23 -14.07 4.19
CA ALA A 246 -31.51 -14.54 4.74
C ALA A 246 -32.63 -14.67 3.66
N ARG A 247 -32.50 -13.97 2.54
CA ARG A 247 -33.44 -14.02 1.40
C ARG A 247 -33.09 -15.06 0.35
N ARG A 248 -31.93 -15.71 0.40
CA ARG A 248 -31.61 -16.82 -0.51
C ARG A 248 -32.48 -18.02 -0.12
N PRO A 249 -33.39 -18.52 -0.99
CA PRO A 249 -34.16 -19.75 -0.73
C PRO A 249 -33.15 -20.89 -0.58
N ARG A 250 -33.34 -21.73 0.44
CA ARG A 250 -32.61 -23.00 0.54
C ARG A 250 -33.01 -23.83 -0.71
N GLU A 251 -32.13 -23.94 -1.64
CA GLU A 251 -32.31 -24.77 -2.85
C GLU A 251 -32.48 -26.27 -2.52
N GLU A 252 -32.22 -26.69 -1.28
CA GLU A 252 -32.36 -28.06 -0.82
C GLU A 252 -33.83 -28.50 -0.65
N ASP A 253 -34.78 -27.59 -0.45
CA ASP A 253 -36.20 -27.96 -0.28
C ASP A 253 -36.95 -28.23 -1.59
N ARG A 254 -36.41 -27.79 -2.75
CA ARG A 254 -37.06 -28.04 -4.04
C ARG A 254 -36.70 -29.39 -4.67
N ALA A 255 -35.61 -30.03 -4.23
CA ALA A 255 -35.21 -31.33 -4.78
C ALA A 255 -36.03 -32.51 -4.21
N HIS A 256 -36.82 -32.29 -3.14
CA HIS A 256 -37.61 -33.36 -2.50
C HIS A 256 -39.09 -33.38 -2.89
N GLU A 257 -39.58 -32.35 -3.59
CA GLU A 257 -41.01 -32.33 -4.05
C GLU A 257 -41.21 -32.95 -5.43
N ASP A 258 -40.17 -33.09 -6.21
CA ASP A 258 -40.31 -33.60 -7.62
C ASP A 258 -40.18 -35.12 -7.76
N THR A 259 -40.04 -35.85 -6.62
CA THR A 259 -39.95 -37.33 -6.59
C THR A 259 -41.22 -38.00 -6.10
N ARG A 260 -42.32 -37.29 -5.85
CA ARG A 260 -43.60 -37.87 -5.44
C ARG A 260 -44.71 -37.53 -6.46
N GLY A 261 -44.68 -38.17 -7.59
CA GLY A 261 -45.76 -37.95 -8.53
C GLY A 261 -45.66 -38.74 -9.83
N THR A 262 -45.54 -40.06 -9.73
CA THR A 262 -45.90 -40.90 -10.86
C THR A 262 -46.68 -42.09 -10.33
N PRO A 263 -48.00 -42.19 -10.56
CA PRO A 263 -48.76 -43.38 -10.26
C PRO A 263 -48.41 -44.47 -11.28
N PRO A 264 -48.44 -45.76 -10.89
CA PRO A 264 -48.18 -46.87 -11.80
C PRO A 264 -49.40 -47.04 -12.72
N ASP A 265 -49.16 -46.95 -14.03
CA ASP A 265 -50.17 -47.41 -15.03
C ASP A 265 -50.39 -48.92 -14.83
N ALA A 266 -51.61 -49.18 -14.42
CA ALA A 266 -52.23 -50.49 -14.60
C ALA A 266 -53.06 -50.38 -15.88
N ASP A 267 -52.65 -51.07 -16.95
CA ASP A 267 -53.60 -51.96 -17.62
C ASP A 267 -52.94 -52.86 -18.65
N ALA A 268 -53.21 -54.07 -18.46
CA ALA A 268 -53.12 -55.25 -19.30
C ALA A 268 -53.93 -55.12 -20.60
N ARG A 269 -53.39 -55.57 -21.67
CA ARG A 269 -53.89 -56.64 -22.55
C ARG A 269 -53.17 -56.67 -23.86
#